data_6e8d04433f5b075d5c1c74cb7ae1b210
#
_entry.id   6e8d04433f5b075d5c1c74cb7ae1b210
#
_cell.length_a   1.000
_cell.length_b   1.000
_cell.length_c   1.000
_cell.angle_alpha   90.00
_cell.angle_beta   90.00
_cell.angle_gamma   90.00
#
_symmetry.space_group_name_H-M   'P 1'
#
loop_
_entity.id
_entity.type
_entity.pdbx_description
1 polymer ?
#
loop_
_entity_poly.entity_id
_entity_poly.type
_entity_poly.pdbx_seq_one_letter_code
_entity_poly.pdbx_strand_id
1 'polypeptide(L)'
;DYSKIVKFSMPKLDFKSELELNPLMQDMGIKNIFNGKKADFSKMFVSDGENKSEGGIYVSKAKQNSRMTIDENGCSMASYTEIAIDALADEKKDTVTMNCNRPFIIIVSTSDGLPIFMGAVNRVA
;
A
#
# COMPACT_ATOMS: atom_id res chain seq x y z
N ASP A 1 9.06 -23.35 -10.29
CA ASP A 1 9.84 -23.93 -11.38
C ASP A 1 11.02 -23.01 -11.68
N TYR A 2 12.22 -23.38 -11.22
CA TYR A 2 13.47 -22.62 -11.39
C TYR A 2 14.20 -22.94 -12.71
N SER A 3 13.50 -23.55 -13.66
CA SER A 3 14.08 -24.02 -14.91
C SER A 3 14.22 -22.94 -15.98
N LYS A 4 13.71 -21.71 -15.74
CA LYS A 4 13.69 -20.63 -16.75
C LYS A 4 14.39 -19.37 -16.25
N ILE A 5 15.07 -18.66 -17.16
CA ILE A 5 15.57 -17.32 -16.91
C ILE A 5 14.49 -16.33 -17.32
N VAL A 6 14.09 -15.45 -16.39
CA VAL A 6 13.12 -14.38 -16.69
C VAL A 6 13.88 -13.07 -16.94
N LYS A 7 13.79 -12.56 -18.18
CA LYS A 7 14.20 -11.18 -18.49
C LYS A 7 13.03 -10.25 -18.15
N PHE A 8 13.13 -9.58 -17.02
CA PHE A 8 12.10 -8.68 -16.52
C PHE A 8 12.46 -7.23 -16.87
N SER A 9 11.51 -6.49 -17.46
CA SER A 9 11.63 -5.07 -17.75
C SER A 9 10.40 -4.35 -17.20
N MET A 10 10.65 -3.38 -16.33
CA MET A 10 9.63 -2.55 -15.72
C MET A 10 10.10 -1.09 -15.70
N PRO A 11 9.23 -0.10 -15.93
CA PRO A 11 9.63 1.30 -15.78
C PRO A 11 9.95 1.61 -14.31
N LYS A 12 10.83 2.59 -14.10
CA LYS A 12 10.99 3.19 -12.77
C LYS A 12 9.68 3.84 -12.36
N LEU A 13 9.27 3.60 -11.13
CA LEU A 13 8.03 4.15 -10.59
C LEU A 13 8.34 5.10 -9.44
N ASP A 14 7.78 6.28 -9.48
CA ASP A 14 7.69 7.21 -8.33
C ASP A 14 6.30 7.82 -8.36
N PHE A 15 5.41 7.28 -7.56
CA PHE A 15 4.06 7.80 -7.50
C PHE A 15 3.62 8.07 -6.07
N LYS A 16 2.78 9.08 -5.98
CA LYS A 16 2.09 9.47 -4.77
C LYS A 16 0.60 9.29 -4.98
N SER A 17 -0.08 8.86 -3.95
CA SER A 17 -1.53 8.75 -3.91
C SER A 17 -2.06 9.42 -2.65
N GLU A 18 -3.10 10.22 -2.81
CA GLU A 18 -3.90 10.74 -1.72
C GLU A 18 -5.32 10.21 -1.89
N LEU A 19 -5.82 9.55 -0.87
CA LEU A 19 -7.15 8.95 -0.86
C LEU A 19 -7.95 9.50 0.31
N GLU A 20 -9.13 10.04 0.03
CA GLU A 20 -10.09 10.40 1.07
C GLU A 20 -10.87 9.14 1.47
N LEU A 21 -10.74 8.78 2.76
CA LEU A 21 -11.31 7.53 3.27
C LEU A 21 -12.75 7.69 3.75
N ASN A 22 -13.21 8.91 4.06
CA ASN A 22 -14.56 9.12 4.59
C ASN A 22 -15.66 8.50 3.72
N PRO A 23 -15.76 8.81 2.39
CA PRO A 23 -16.79 8.23 1.56
C PRO A 23 -16.64 6.71 1.44
N LEU A 24 -15.43 6.23 1.26
CA LEU A 24 -15.14 4.81 1.14
C LEU A 24 -15.57 4.02 2.38
N MET A 25 -15.21 4.52 3.57
CA MET A 25 -15.59 3.86 4.83
C MET A 25 -17.10 3.89 5.05
N GLN A 26 -17.79 4.98 4.65
CA GLN A 26 -19.24 5.07 4.75
C GLN A 26 -19.95 4.09 3.81
N ASP A 27 -19.44 3.91 2.59
CA ASP A 27 -19.94 2.93 1.63
C ASP A 27 -19.74 1.49 2.11
N MET A 28 -18.66 1.24 2.85
CA MET A 28 -18.39 -0.03 3.53
C MET A 28 -19.25 -0.24 4.80
N GLY A 29 -20.12 0.73 5.14
CA GLY A 29 -21.02 0.65 6.27
C GLY A 29 -20.48 1.26 7.59
N ILE A 30 -19.27 1.80 7.59
CA ILE A 30 -18.68 2.46 8.77
C ILE A 30 -19.18 3.90 8.84
N LYS A 31 -20.30 4.13 9.49
CA LYS A 31 -20.97 5.45 9.51
C LYS A 31 -20.92 6.14 10.87
N ASN A 32 -20.95 5.38 11.95
CA ASN A 32 -21.11 5.93 13.29
C ASN A 32 -19.94 6.81 13.73
N ILE A 33 -18.72 6.44 13.36
CA ILE A 33 -17.50 7.18 13.75
C ILE A 33 -17.45 8.61 13.19
N PHE A 34 -18.18 8.89 12.11
CA PHE A 34 -18.27 10.23 11.49
C PHE A 34 -19.41 11.08 12.03
N ASN A 35 -20.24 10.53 12.93
CA ASN A 35 -21.39 11.23 13.49
C ASN A 35 -21.11 11.61 14.94
N GLY A 36 -21.00 12.91 15.24
CA GLY A 36 -20.67 13.42 16.57
C GLY A 36 -21.64 13.01 17.68
N LYS A 37 -22.87 12.55 17.34
CA LYS A 37 -23.86 12.06 18.32
C LYS A 37 -23.84 10.54 18.49
N LYS A 38 -23.21 9.80 17.54
CA LYS A 38 -23.21 8.33 17.53
C LYS A 38 -21.81 7.73 17.70
N ALA A 39 -20.78 8.53 17.51
CA ALA A 39 -19.40 8.10 17.70
C ALA A 39 -19.13 7.85 19.18
N ASP A 40 -18.52 6.71 19.49
CA ASP A 40 -18.11 6.35 20.84
C ASP A 40 -16.62 5.99 20.84
N PHE A 41 -15.81 6.90 21.33
CA PHE A 41 -14.37 6.74 21.52
C PHE A 41 -14.00 6.70 23.01
N SER A 42 -14.97 6.43 23.91
CA SER A 42 -14.77 6.45 25.37
C SER A 42 -13.66 5.51 25.84
N LYS A 43 -13.38 4.43 25.11
CA LYS A 43 -12.29 3.50 25.42
C LYS A 43 -10.89 4.00 25.06
N MET A 44 -10.79 5.04 24.24
CA MET A 44 -9.52 5.60 23.78
C MET A 44 -9.11 6.84 24.56
N PHE A 45 -10.06 7.53 25.18
CA PHE A 45 -9.84 8.78 25.89
C PHE A 45 -10.37 8.68 27.30
N VAL A 46 -9.50 8.97 28.28
CA VAL A 46 -9.93 9.18 29.67
C VAL A 46 -10.37 10.64 29.78
N SER A 47 -11.63 10.88 29.99
CA SER A 47 -12.17 12.21 30.28
C SER A 47 -11.92 12.53 31.74
N ASP A 48 -10.95 13.36 32.05
CA ASP A 48 -10.81 13.99 33.36
C ASP A 48 -11.99 14.95 33.54
N GLY A 49 -13.02 14.46 34.18
CA GLY A 49 -14.28 15.00 34.75
C GLY A 49 -14.79 16.40 34.43
N GLU A 50 -14.05 17.34 33.89
CA GLU A 50 -14.45 18.75 33.80
C GLU A 50 -14.78 19.28 32.40
N ASN A 51 -14.49 18.54 31.33
CA ASN A 51 -14.83 18.94 29.95
C ASN A 51 -15.68 17.89 29.24
N LYS A 52 -16.91 17.67 29.73
CA LYS A 52 -17.98 17.15 28.88
C LYS A 52 -18.39 18.27 27.91
N SER A 53 -17.63 18.48 26.85
CA SER A 53 -18.19 19.17 25.69
C SER A 53 -19.41 18.37 25.24
N GLU A 54 -20.56 19.02 25.08
CA GLU A 54 -21.84 18.41 24.65
C GLU A 54 -21.79 17.79 23.26
N GLY A 55 -20.63 17.84 22.58
CA GLY A 55 -20.33 17.16 21.32
C GLY A 55 -19.32 16.05 21.52
N GLY A 56 -19.70 14.81 21.28
CA GLY A 56 -18.82 13.65 21.35
C GLY A 56 -17.63 13.79 20.37
N ILE A 57 -16.52 13.11 20.67
CA ILE A 57 -15.37 13.00 19.76
C ILE A 57 -15.80 12.15 18.57
N TYR A 58 -15.54 12.65 17.36
CA TYR A 58 -15.84 11.95 16.11
C TYR A 58 -14.76 12.20 15.07
N VAL A 59 -14.67 11.35 14.07
CA VAL A 59 -13.74 11.50 12.95
C VAL A 59 -14.31 12.49 11.95
N SER A 60 -13.76 13.70 11.89
CA SER A 60 -14.15 14.71 10.90
C SER A 60 -13.57 14.42 9.52
N LYS A 61 -12.32 13.89 9.48
CA LYS A 61 -11.59 13.62 8.25
C LYS A 61 -10.65 12.43 8.42
N ALA A 62 -10.70 11.52 7.47
CA ALA A 62 -9.74 10.44 7.32
C ALA A 62 -9.13 10.47 5.92
N LYS A 63 -7.81 10.53 5.83
CA LYS A 63 -7.04 10.54 4.58
C LYS A 63 -5.92 9.54 4.67
N GLN A 64 -5.62 8.94 3.54
CA GLN A 64 -4.43 8.12 3.35
C GLN A 64 -3.53 8.75 2.31
N ASN A 65 -2.29 9.02 2.69
CA ASN A 65 -1.24 9.44 1.78
C ASN A 65 -0.25 8.29 1.63
N SER A 66 0.00 7.89 0.40
CA SER A 66 0.94 6.81 0.09
C SER A 66 1.94 7.29 -0.95
N ARG A 67 3.19 6.91 -0.79
CA ARG A 67 4.24 7.08 -1.79
C ARG A 67 4.98 5.77 -1.98
N MET A 68 5.26 5.43 -3.21
CA MET A 68 6.07 4.29 -3.58
C MET A 68 7.06 4.67 -4.68
N THR A 69 8.31 4.30 -4.47
CA THR A 69 9.37 4.37 -5.48
C THR A 69 9.91 2.97 -5.75
N ILE A 70 10.06 2.65 -7.03
CA ILE A 70 10.68 1.40 -7.48
C ILE A 70 11.70 1.75 -8.54
N ASP A 71 12.92 1.32 -8.34
CA ASP A 71 14.04 1.45 -9.26
C ASP A 71 14.88 0.17 -9.31
N GLU A 72 16.06 0.23 -9.92
CA GLU A 72 16.99 -0.90 -10.03
C GLU A 72 17.56 -1.37 -8.68
N ASN A 73 17.50 -0.52 -7.64
CA ASN A 73 17.98 -0.83 -6.30
C ASN A 73 16.90 -1.47 -5.43
N GLY A 74 15.67 -1.51 -5.93
CA GLY A 74 14.55 -2.14 -5.25
C GLY A 74 13.33 -1.24 -5.06
N CYS A 75 12.49 -1.61 -4.09
CA CYS A 75 11.27 -0.89 -3.74
C CYS A 75 11.48 -0.14 -2.42
N SER A 76 11.37 1.19 -2.45
CA SER A 76 11.40 2.00 -1.25
C SER A 76 9.98 2.40 -0.84
N MET A 77 9.55 1.80 0.23
CA MET A 77 8.36 2.17 1.00
C MET A 77 8.84 2.37 2.43
N ALA A 78 9.42 3.49 2.77
CA ALA A 78 9.89 3.82 4.12
C ALA A 78 10.57 2.69 4.96
N SER A 79 11.00 1.59 4.32
CA SER A 79 11.78 0.50 4.92
C SER A 79 12.73 -0.12 3.89
N TYR A 80 13.98 -0.26 4.29
CA TYR A 80 15.08 -0.78 3.49
C TYR A 80 15.22 -2.28 3.70
N THR A 81 15.24 -3.07 2.62
CA THR A 81 15.70 -4.46 2.64
C THR A 81 16.47 -4.74 1.36
N GLU A 82 17.77 -4.97 1.46
CA GLU A 82 18.62 -5.39 0.37
C GLU A 82 18.74 -6.92 0.40
N ILE A 83 18.41 -7.56 -0.72
CA ILE A 83 18.66 -9.00 -0.92
C ILE A 83 19.47 -9.12 -2.21
N ALA A 84 20.75 -9.40 -2.09
CA ALA A 84 21.61 -9.82 -3.18
C ALA A 84 21.61 -11.35 -3.26
N ILE A 85 21.24 -11.90 -4.41
CA ILE A 85 21.34 -13.34 -4.68
C ILE A 85 22.28 -13.51 -5.88
N ASP A 86 23.48 -13.99 -5.63
CA ASP A 86 24.42 -14.42 -6.67
C ASP A 86 24.23 -15.91 -6.91
N ALA A 87 23.83 -16.29 -8.11
CA ALA A 87 23.77 -17.69 -8.55
C ALA A 87 24.77 -17.91 -9.69
N LEU A 88 25.80 -18.71 -9.41
CA LEU A 88 26.69 -19.29 -10.40
C LEU A 88 26.12 -20.63 -10.85
N ALA A 89 25.50 -20.68 -12.03
CA ALA A 89 25.29 -21.93 -12.75
C ALA A 89 25.00 -21.66 -14.22
N ASP A 90 25.88 -22.16 -15.07
CA ASP A 90 25.84 -22.03 -16.51
C ASP A 90 25.10 -23.27 -17.08
N GLU A 91 23.77 -23.25 -17.04
CA GLU A 91 22.90 -24.13 -17.79
C GLU A 91 22.09 -23.31 -18.79
N LYS A 92 22.03 -23.77 -20.07
CA LYS A 92 21.14 -23.18 -21.09
C LYS A 92 19.69 -23.32 -20.61
N LYS A 93 19.19 -22.30 -19.93
CA LYS A 93 17.81 -22.21 -19.49
C LYS A 93 16.98 -21.46 -20.53
N ASP A 94 15.79 -21.93 -20.79
CA ASP A 94 14.83 -21.20 -21.60
C ASP A 94 14.59 -19.80 -21.03
N THR A 95 14.65 -18.78 -21.89
CA THR A 95 14.48 -17.40 -21.50
C THR A 95 13.04 -16.95 -21.78
N VAL A 96 12.37 -16.46 -20.74
CA VAL A 96 11.05 -15.83 -20.85
C VAL A 96 11.21 -14.33 -20.65
N THR A 97 10.63 -13.53 -21.56
CA THR A 97 10.66 -12.07 -21.46
C THR A 97 9.33 -11.57 -20.91
N MET A 98 9.40 -10.77 -19.85
CA MET A 98 8.25 -10.10 -19.24
C MET A 98 8.46 -8.59 -19.27
N ASN A 99 7.65 -7.88 -20.07
CA ASN A 99 7.73 -6.42 -20.22
C ASN A 99 6.48 -5.77 -19.63
N CYS A 100 6.66 -4.94 -18.62
CA CYS A 100 5.59 -4.13 -18.01
C CYS A 100 5.43 -2.79 -18.77
N ASN A 101 5.05 -2.86 -20.05
CA ASN A 101 4.86 -1.71 -20.96
C ASN A 101 3.37 -1.37 -21.21
N ARG A 102 2.47 -1.90 -20.43
CA ARG A 102 1.01 -1.68 -20.46
C ARG A 102 0.53 -1.38 -19.04
N PRO A 103 -0.70 -0.91 -18.85
CA PRO A 103 -1.28 -0.82 -17.51
C PRO A 103 -1.19 -2.13 -16.75
N PHE A 104 -0.76 -2.08 -15.50
CA PHE A 104 -0.60 -3.24 -14.63
C PHE A 104 -0.93 -2.92 -13.18
N ILE A 105 -1.21 -3.95 -12.40
CA ILE A 105 -1.36 -3.86 -10.96
C ILE A 105 -0.06 -4.33 -10.32
N ILE A 106 0.41 -3.59 -9.33
CA ILE A 106 1.52 -3.97 -8.50
C ILE A 106 1.02 -4.33 -7.10
N ILE A 107 1.50 -5.45 -6.57
CA ILE A 107 1.23 -5.89 -5.22
C ILE A 107 2.58 -6.21 -4.58
N VAL A 108 2.85 -5.59 -3.45
CA VAL A 108 4.01 -5.93 -2.61
C VAL A 108 3.49 -6.71 -1.41
N SER A 109 4.02 -7.90 -1.21
CA SER A 109 3.63 -8.79 -0.12
C SER A 109 4.84 -9.27 0.66
N THR A 110 4.61 -9.68 1.90
CA THR A 110 5.59 -10.42 2.71
C THR A 110 5.81 -11.83 2.15
N SER A 111 6.83 -12.53 2.64
CA SER A 111 7.15 -13.90 2.22
C SER A 111 6.02 -14.91 2.51
N ASP A 112 5.19 -14.65 3.51
CA ASP A 112 4.00 -15.42 3.88
C ASP A 112 2.73 -15.01 3.11
N GLY A 113 2.86 -14.05 2.15
CA GLY A 113 1.79 -13.67 1.25
C GLY A 113 0.87 -12.55 1.74
N LEU A 114 1.17 -11.92 2.89
CA LEU A 114 0.40 -10.77 3.36
C LEU A 114 0.67 -9.55 2.46
N PRO A 115 -0.34 -8.96 1.80
CA PRO A 115 -0.15 -7.77 1.00
C PRO A 115 0.12 -6.56 1.91
N ILE A 116 1.23 -5.86 1.65
CA ILE A 116 1.64 -4.65 2.36
C ILE A 116 1.23 -3.40 1.57
N PHE A 117 1.33 -3.50 0.24
CA PHE A 117 1.03 -2.41 -0.67
C PHE A 117 0.35 -2.94 -1.93
N MET A 118 -0.60 -2.17 -2.44
CA MET A 118 -1.25 -2.43 -3.73
C MET A 118 -1.41 -1.12 -4.49
N GLY A 119 -1.11 -1.13 -5.77
CA GLY A 119 -1.26 0.03 -6.64
C GLY A 119 -1.60 -0.34 -8.07
N ALA A 120 -2.30 0.54 -8.76
CA ALA A 120 -2.59 0.43 -10.19
C ALA A 120 -1.74 1.44 -10.96
N VAL A 121 -0.96 0.97 -11.92
CA VAL A 121 -0.16 1.77 -12.85
C VAL A 121 -0.93 1.86 -14.15
N ASN A 122 -1.63 2.98 -14.37
CA ASN A 122 -2.50 3.17 -15.54
C ASN A 122 -1.77 3.74 -16.76
N ARG A 123 -0.61 4.37 -16.55
CA ARG A 123 0.24 4.89 -17.62
C ARG A 123 1.67 4.47 -17.36
N VAL A 124 2.27 3.93 -18.39
CA VAL A 124 3.70 3.63 -18.46
C VAL A 124 4.30 4.72 -19.35
N ALA A 125 5.20 5.55 -18.79
CA ALA A 125 5.89 6.59 -19.54
C ALA A 125 6.95 5.99 -20.46
#